data_ae183e6a0b8f252786ff57685b53a649
#
_entry.id   ae183e6a0b8f252786ff57685b53a649
#
_cell.length_a   1.000
_cell.length_b   1.000
_cell.length_c   1.000
_cell.angle_alpha   90.00
_cell.angle_beta   90.00
_cell.angle_gamma   90.00
#
_symmetry.space_group_name_H-M   'P 1'
#
loop_
_entity.id
_entity.type
_entity.pdbx_description
1 polymer ?
#
loop_
_entity_poly.entity_id
_entity_poly.type
_entity_poly.pdbx_seq_one_letter_code
_entity_poly.pdbx_strand_id
1 'polypeptide(L)'
;VSGDIPETVFASFQMTFAIITPALIVGAFVERIKFSAMLIFCSLWTLIVYFPVANWVWGGGWLGQMGLIDFAGGTVVHVTAGVSALVTALVLGQRNGFLTAPMMPHNLTMSFIGAGMLWVGWFGFNAGSALAADGSAGMAMFVTHISASVGAITWMIIEWIKYGKPSGLGAITGMVAGLATITPASGSVGPAGALLVGASGGIICYFATTYFKTKLRIDDSLDVFPVHGVGGIVGTLLAGILVSANLGIFSGNGFAEGMTMGSQVMVQAIGILATGTYSALVTFGLLKFVGILTSGIRVSAEQEQVGLDITEHDEKGYSM
;
A
#
# COMPACT_ATOMS: atom_id res chain seq x y z
N VAL A 1 -22.77 18.85 -1.84
CA VAL A 1 -21.58 18.88 -2.71
C VAL A 1 -20.37 18.82 -1.80
N SER A 2 -19.40 17.97 -2.09
CA SER A 2 -18.12 17.92 -1.42
C SER A 2 -17.06 18.32 -2.44
N GLY A 3 -16.39 19.47 -2.26
CA GLY A 3 -15.62 20.08 -3.33
C GLY A 3 -16.52 20.40 -4.52
N ASP A 4 -16.10 20.01 -5.71
CA ASP A 4 -16.82 20.25 -6.98
C ASP A 4 -17.65 19.03 -7.44
N ILE A 5 -17.78 17.99 -6.59
CA ILE A 5 -18.50 16.76 -6.94
C ILE A 5 -19.73 16.56 -6.05
N PRO A 6 -20.77 15.84 -6.52
CA PRO A 6 -21.92 15.45 -5.70
C PRO A 6 -21.48 14.64 -4.47
N GLU A 7 -22.15 14.87 -3.34
CA GLU A 7 -21.83 14.17 -2.07
C GLU A 7 -21.94 12.65 -2.19
N THR A 8 -22.88 12.13 -2.97
CA THR A 8 -23.02 10.71 -3.23
C THR A 8 -21.83 10.13 -4.01
N VAL A 9 -21.24 10.91 -4.94
CA VAL A 9 -20.01 10.52 -5.65
C VAL A 9 -18.83 10.52 -4.68
N PHE A 10 -18.72 11.55 -3.84
CA PHE A 10 -17.70 11.62 -2.79
C PHE A 10 -17.81 10.43 -1.83
N ALA A 11 -19.00 10.12 -1.33
CA ALA A 11 -19.21 8.99 -0.43
C ALA A 11 -18.85 7.66 -1.08
N SER A 12 -19.24 7.44 -2.36
CA SER A 12 -18.87 6.24 -3.12
C SER A 12 -17.36 6.14 -3.34
N PHE A 13 -16.71 7.26 -3.65
CA PHE A 13 -15.26 7.33 -3.80
C PHE A 13 -14.54 6.99 -2.49
N GLN A 14 -14.93 7.61 -1.37
CA GLN A 14 -14.32 7.30 -0.07
C GLN A 14 -14.59 5.87 0.38
N MET A 15 -15.73 5.28 0.03
CA MET A 15 -16.03 3.87 0.28
C MET A 15 -15.03 2.95 -0.42
N THR A 16 -14.56 3.29 -1.63
CA THR A 16 -13.54 2.47 -2.31
C THR A 16 -12.23 2.38 -1.54
N PHE A 17 -11.83 3.44 -0.83
CA PHE A 17 -10.65 3.41 0.06
C PHE A 17 -10.88 2.54 1.31
N ALA A 18 -12.08 2.61 1.89
CA ALA A 18 -12.45 1.75 3.02
C ALA A 18 -12.48 0.26 2.65
N ILE A 19 -12.75 -0.06 1.38
CA ILE A 19 -12.75 -1.42 0.84
C ILE A 19 -11.32 -1.88 0.54
N ILE A 20 -10.53 -1.07 -0.19
CA ILE A 20 -9.21 -1.52 -0.65
C ILE A 20 -8.19 -1.62 0.48
N THR A 21 -8.27 -0.76 1.50
CA THR A 21 -7.22 -0.71 2.54
C THR A 21 -7.11 -2.01 3.34
N PRO A 22 -8.19 -2.58 3.91
CA PRO A 22 -8.12 -3.90 4.53
C PRO A 22 -7.83 -5.03 3.53
N ALA A 23 -8.26 -4.90 2.26
CA ALA A 23 -7.96 -5.87 1.22
C ALA A 23 -6.46 -5.97 0.92
N LEU A 24 -5.69 -4.89 1.04
CA LEU A 24 -4.23 -4.94 0.93
C LEU A 24 -3.61 -5.83 2.02
N ILE A 25 -4.10 -5.75 3.26
CA ILE A 25 -3.58 -6.55 4.38
C ILE A 25 -3.72 -8.04 4.10
N VAL A 26 -4.79 -8.45 3.40
CA VAL A 26 -5.04 -9.85 3.02
C VAL A 26 -3.83 -10.47 2.31
N GLY A 27 -3.12 -9.69 1.48
CA GLY A 27 -1.92 -10.14 0.79
C GLY A 27 -0.82 -10.69 1.69
N ALA A 28 -0.78 -10.29 2.97
CA ALA A 28 0.24 -10.77 3.90
C ALA A 28 -0.05 -12.14 4.53
N PHE A 29 -1.30 -12.59 4.50
CA PHE A 29 -1.75 -13.78 5.23
C PHE A 29 -2.53 -14.80 4.38
N VAL A 30 -2.62 -14.61 3.09
CA VAL A 30 -3.20 -15.60 2.17
C VAL A 30 -2.62 -17.00 2.45
N GLU A 31 -3.44 -18.03 2.17
CA GLU A 31 -3.11 -19.45 2.32
C GLU A 31 -3.05 -19.98 3.76
N ARG A 32 -3.18 -19.17 4.82
CA ARG A 32 -3.02 -19.66 6.21
C ARG A 32 -3.96 -19.10 7.27
N ILE A 33 -4.82 -18.16 6.94
CA ILE A 33 -5.81 -17.61 7.87
C ILE A 33 -7.17 -18.30 7.71
N LYS A 34 -7.91 -18.51 8.81
CA LYS A 34 -9.31 -18.95 8.76
C LYS A 34 -10.18 -17.86 8.13
N PHE A 35 -11.09 -18.23 7.24
CA PHE A 35 -11.97 -17.30 6.56
C PHE A 35 -12.81 -16.46 7.54
N SER A 36 -13.40 -17.09 8.56
CA SER A 36 -14.16 -16.40 9.60
C SER A 36 -13.33 -15.39 10.39
N ALA A 37 -12.06 -15.74 10.67
CA ALA A 37 -11.15 -14.83 11.35
C ALA A 37 -10.80 -13.61 10.48
N MET A 38 -10.57 -13.84 9.19
CA MET A 38 -10.31 -12.77 8.22
C MET A 38 -11.48 -11.79 8.12
N LEU A 39 -12.72 -12.29 8.00
CA LEU A 39 -13.92 -11.44 7.91
C LEU A 39 -14.09 -10.55 9.15
N ILE A 40 -14.00 -11.14 10.36
CA ILE A 40 -14.13 -10.38 11.60
C ILE A 40 -12.99 -9.37 11.73
N PHE A 41 -11.76 -9.80 11.46
CA PHE A 41 -10.59 -8.94 11.53
C PHE A 41 -10.71 -7.73 10.59
N CYS A 42 -10.97 -7.95 9.30
CA CYS A 42 -11.08 -6.87 8.33
C CYS A 42 -12.20 -5.89 8.67
N SER A 43 -13.36 -6.40 9.13
CA SER A 43 -14.49 -5.57 9.55
C SER A 43 -14.13 -4.68 10.74
N LEU A 44 -13.58 -5.25 11.80
CA LEU A 44 -13.18 -4.50 12.99
C LEU A 44 -12.01 -3.55 12.68
N TRP A 45 -11.05 -3.98 11.88
CA TRP A 45 -9.90 -3.16 11.50
C TRP A 45 -10.33 -1.91 10.72
N THR A 46 -11.27 -2.05 9.79
CA THR A 46 -11.82 -0.90 9.05
C THR A 46 -12.46 0.11 9.99
N LEU A 47 -13.24 -0.35 10.96
CA LEU A 47 -13.92 0.52 11.92
C LEU A 47 -12.96 1.19 12.91
N ILE A 48 -11.97 0.44 13.41
CA ILE A 48 -11.15 0.87 14.54
C ILE A 48 -9.81 1.46 14.09
N VAL A 49 -9.26 1.05 12.94
CA VAL A 49 -8.00 1.59 12.43
C VAL A 49 -8.22 2.54 11.26
N TYR A 50 -8.87 2.08 10.20
CA TYR A 50 -8.98 2.86 8.98
C TYR A 50 -9.75 4.15 9.18
N PHE A 51 -10.98 4.10 9.71
CA PHE A 51 -11.80 5.30 9.85
C PHE A 51 -11.19 6.37 10.77
N PRO A 52 -10.62 6.04 11.95
CA PRO A 52 -9.93 7.03 12.74
C PRO A 52 -8.75 7.68 12.01
N VAL A 53 -7.91 6.91 11.33
CA VAL A 53 -6.76 7.46 10.61
C VAL A 53 -7.20 8.32 9.41
N ALA A 54 -8.21 7.88 8.66
CA ALA A 54 -8.79 8.67 7.58
C ALA A 54 -9.35 10.01 8.10
N ASN A 55 -10.00 10.02 9.26
CA ASN A 55 -10.45 11.25 9.91
C ASN A 55 -9.27 12.15 10.33
N TRP A 56 -8.21 11.59 10.92
CA TRP A 56 -7.03 12.37 11.34
C TRP A 56 -6.40 13.14 10.19
N VAL A 57 -6.42 12.58 8.98
CA VAL A 57 -5.74 13.14 7.81
C VAL A 57 -6.70 13.92 6.91
N TRP A 58 -7.83 13.33 6.54
CA TRP A 58 -8.75 13.87 5.53
C TRP A 58 -10.06 14.44 6.11
N GLY A 59 -10.45 13.98 7.30
CA GLY A 59 -11.71 14.37 7.95
C GLY A 59 -11.62 15.61 8.83
N GLY A 60 -10.61 16.47 8.65
CA GLY A 60 -10.39 17.65 9.49
C GLY A 60 -9.73 17.37 10.84
N GLY A 61 -9.20 16.15 11.03
CA GLY A 61 -8.50 15.75 12.24
C GLY A 61 -7.10 16.38 12.36
N TRP A 62 -6.42 16.04 13.44
CA TRP A 62 -5.23 16.73 13.91
C TRP A 62 -4.01 16.64 12.96
N LEU A 63 -3.83 15.53 12.23
CA LEU A 63 -2.74 15.41 11.25
C LEU A 63 -2.97 16.33 10.05
N GLY A 64 -4.21 16.41 9.56
CA GLY A 64 -4.56 17.37 8.51
C GLY A 64 -4.38 18.82 8.96
N GLN A 65 -4.77 19.14 10.21
CA GLN A 65 -4.57 20.48 10.78
C GLN A 65 -3.10 20.84 10.98
N MET A 66 -2.22 19.86 11.18
CA MET A 66 -0.76 20.07 11.21
C MET A 66 -0.17 20.32 9.81
N GLY A 67 -0.94 20.16 8.75
CA GLY A 67 -0.48 20.32 7.36
C GLY A 67 0.18 19.07 6.78
N LEU A 68 -0.19 17.87 7.25
CA LEU A 68 0.28 16.61 6.63
C LEU A 68 -0.12 16.56 5.16
N ILE A 69 0.84 16.39 4.28
CA ILE A 69 0.61 16.14 2.84
C ILE A 69 0.40 14.63 2.65
N ASP A 70 -0.82 14.28 2.37
CA ASP A 70 -1.21 12.91 1.99
C ASP A 70 -2.40 12.98 1.02
N PHE A 71 -2.08 13.21 -0.26
CA PHE A 71 -3.08 13.51 -1.28
C PHE A 71 -4.06 12.37 -1.49
N ALA A 72 -3.56 11.15 -1.56
CA ALA A 72 -4.40 9.99 -1.89
C ALA A 72 -4.20 8.78 -0.96
N GLY A 73 -3.42 8.87 0.13
CA GLY A 73 -3.38 7.79 1.13
C GLY A 73 -2.03 7.12 1.35
N GLY A 74 -0.94 7.87 1.30
CA GLY A 74 0.38 7.36 1.67
C GLY A 74 0.42 6.85 3.10
N THR A 75 -0.10 7.64 4.06
CA THR A 75 -0.26 7.25 5.46
C THR A 75 -1.57 6.51 5.69
N VAL A 76 -2.70 7.07 5.20
CA VAL A 76 -4.04 6.54 5.46
C VAL A 76 -4.25 5.13 4.93
N VAL A 77 -3.67 4.82 3.77
CA VAL A 77 -3.82 3.50 3.12
C VAL A 77 -2.52 2.69 3.24
N HIS A 78 -1.42 3.20 2.68
CA HIS A 78 -0.24 2.37 2.47
C HIS A 78 0.56 2.10 3.74
N VAL A 79 0.78 3.10 4.60
CA VAL A 79 1.47 2.89 5.89
C VAL A 79 0.59 2.05 6.82
N THR A 80 -0.70 2.35 6.93
CA THR A 80 -1.61 1.61 7.82
C THR A 80 -1.75 0.15 7.40
N ALA A 81 -2.04 -0.10 6.11
CA ALA A 81 -2.17 -1.46 5.60
C ALA A 81 -0.84 -2.22 5.65
N GLY A 82 0.27 -1.59 5.23
CA GLY A 82 1.58 -2.22 5.24
C GLY A 82 2.03 -2.62 6.65
N VAL A 83 1.92 -1.72 7.62
CA VAL A 83 2.28 -2.02 9.02
C VAL A 83 1.36 -3.10 9.60
N SER A 84 0.07 -3.04 9.31
CA SER A 84 -0.88 -4.07 9.75
C SER A 84 -0.60 -5.43 9.11
N ALA A 85 -0.19 -5.44 7.84
CA ALA A 85 0.27 -6.64 7.14
C ALA A 85 1.50 -7.26 7.81
N LEU A 86 2.50 -6.44 8.16
CA LEU A 86 3.68 -6.88 8.88
C LEU A 86 3.32 -7.53 10.23
N VAL A 87 2.49 -6.86 11.02
CA VAL A 87 2.04 -7.39 12.32
C VAL A 87 1.28 -8.70 12.14
N THR A 88 0.40 -8.78 11.13
CA THR A 88 -0.37 -9.99 10.86
C THR A 88 0.52 -11.15 10.42
N ALA A 89 1.50 -10.89 9.54
CA ALA A 89 2.48 -11.90 9.12
C ALA A 89 3.29 -12.44 10.30
N LEU A 90 3.70 -11.57 11.23
CA LEU A 90 4.42 -11.97 12.44
C LEU A 90 3.57 -12.78 13.40
N VAL A 91 2.31 -12.42 13.59
CA VAL A 91 1.38 -13.14 14.51
C VAL A 91 0.98 -14.51 13.97
N LEU A 92 0.74 -14.62 12.66
CA LEU A 92 0.40 -15.90 12.01
C LEU A 92 1.61 -16.82 11.84
N GLY A 93 2.80 -16.28 11.70
CA GLY A 93 4.02 -17.03 11.42
C GLY A 93 4.16 -17.46 9.94
N GLN A 94 5.17 -18.29 9.68
CA GLN A 94 5.55 -18.70 8.33
C GLN A 94 4.61 -19.78 7.77
N ARG A 95 4.42 -19.75 6.43
CA ARG A 95 3.75 -20.83 5.68
C ARG A 95 4.60 -22.10 5.66
N ASN A 96 3.93 -23.22 5.47
CA ASN A 96 4.62 -24.49 5.21
C ASN A 96 5.49 -24.36 3.96
N GLY A 97 6.77 -24.72 4.06
CA GLY A 97 7.72 -24.63 2.95
C GLY A 97 8.33 -23.24 2.71
N PHE A 98 8.05 -22.23 3.55
CA PHE A 98 8.65 -20.90 3.38
C PHE A 98 10.19 -20.98 3.36
N LEU A 99 10.82 -20.39 2.34
CA LEU A 99 12.25 -20.43 2.02
C LEU A 99 12.87 -21.83 1.79
N THR A 100 12.09 -22.89 1.83
CA THR A 100 12.55 -24.27 1.59
C THR A 100 11.95 -24.88 0.33
N ALA A 101 10.82 -24.35 -0.15
CA ALA A 101 10.18 -24.75 -1.40
C ALA A 101 9.90 -23.52 -2.28
N PRO A 102 9.89 -23.65 -3.61
CA PRO A 102 9.46 -22.57 -4.50
C PRO A 102 8.00 -22.21 -4.26
N MET A 103 7.73 -20.92 -4.03
CA MET A 103 6.37 -20.36 -3.90
C MET A 103 6.05 -19.49 -5.11
N MET A 104 5.78 -20.14 -6.25
CA MET A 104 5.45 -19.47 -7.50
C MET A 104 4.03 -18.93 -7.47
N PRO A 105 3.74 -17.83 -8.23
CA PRO A 105 2.36 -17.37 -8.38
C PRO A 105 1.52 -18.49 -9.02
N HIS A 106 0.30 -18.68 -8.51
CA HIS A 106 -0.64 -19.66 -9.01
C HIS A 106 -0.89 -19.50 -10.53
N ASN A 107 -1.05 -18.26 -10.99
CA ASN A 107 -1.24 -17.94 -12.40
C ASN A 107 -0.64 -16.57 -12.73
N LEU A 108 0.51 -16.55 -13.38
CA LEU A 108 1.23 -15.31 -13.70
C LEU A 108 0.44 -14.43 -14.70
N THR A 109 -0.29 -15.03 -15.65
CA THR A 109 -1.12 -14.27 -16.60
C THR A 109 -2.24 -13.52 -15.87
N MET A 110 -2.91 -14.17 -14.92
CA MET A 110 -3.92 -13.50 -14.09
C MET A 110 -3.31 -12.42 -13.21
N SER A 111 -2.07 -12.60 -12.73
CA SER A 111 -1.35 -11.54 -12.00
C SER A 111 -1.11 -10.31 -12.87
N PHE A 112 -0.77 -10.49 -14.15
CA PHE A 112 -0.65 -9.37 -15.11
C PHE A 112 -1.98 -8.68 -15.37
N ILE A 113 -3.07 -9.44 -15.52
CA ILE A 113 -4.42 -8.87 -15.70
C ILE A 113 -4.79 -8.05 -14.46
N GLY A 114 -4.63 -8.61 -13.27
CA GLY A 114 -4.89 -7.92 -12.01
C GLY A 114 -4.05 -6.66 -11.84
N ALA A 115 -2.76 -6.71 -12.19
CA ALA A 115 -1.86 -5.57 -12.17
C ALA A 115 -2.30 -4.45 -13.14
N GLY A 116 -2.71 -4.81 -14.35
CA GLY A 116 -3.26 -3.85 -15.32
C GLY A 116 -4.54 -3.19 -14.83
N MET A 117 -5.45 -3.97 -14.23
CA MET A 117 -6.67 -3.44 -13.60
C MET A 117 -6.36 -2.49 -12.44
N LEU A 118 -5.38 -2.84 -11.59
CA LEU A 118 -4.91 -1.97 -10.51
C LEU A 118 -4.32 -0.67 -11.03
N TRP A 119 -3.53 -0.72 -12.11
CA TRP A 119 -2.95 0.50 -12.69
C TRP A 119 -4.04 1.45 -13.18
N VAL A 120 -5.01 0.95 -13.92
CA VAL A 120 -6.17 1.75 -14.37
C VAL A 120 -6.98 2.26 -13.17
N GLY A 121 -7.24 1.41 -12.18
CA GLY A 121 -7.92 1.80 -10.94
C GLY A 121 -7.16 2.88 -10.17
N TRP A 122 -5.83 2.89 -10.27
CA TRP A 122 -5.01 3.89 -9.57
C TRP A 122 -5.06 5.29 -10.19
N PHE A 123 -5.44 5.40 -11.45
CA PHE A 123 -5.80 6.70 -11.99
C PHE A 123 -7.00 7.30 -11.25
N GLY A 124 -8.03 6.49 -10.99
CA GLY A 124 -9.14 6.89 -10.11
C GLY A 124 -8.69 7.13 -8.67
N PHE A 125 -7.81 6.28 -8.15
CA PHE A 125 -7.28 6.39 -6.80
C PHE A 125 -6.59 7.74 -6.57
N ASN A 126 -5.63 8.12 -7.41
CA ASN A 126 -4.85 9.34 -7.25
C ASN A 126 -5.52 10.55 -7.91
N ALA A 127 -5.90 10.49 -9.17
CA ALA A 127 -6.53 11.63 -9.83
C ALA A 127 -7.93 11.93 -9.26
N GLY A 128 -8.69 10.90 -8.87
CA GLY A 128 -9.97 11.08 -8.20
C GLY A 128 -9.86 11.81 -6.87
N SER A 129 -8.71 11.70 -6.18
CA SER A 129 -8.45 12.42 -4.91
C SER A 129 -8.37 13.94 -5.07
N ALA A 130 -8.30 14.47 -6.29
CA ALA A 130 -8.48 15.89 -6.55
C ALA A 130 -9.92 16.37 -6.26
N LEU A 131 -10.90 15.46 -6.22
CA LEU A 131 -12.35 15.75 -6.03
C LEU A 131 -12.91 16.76 -7.04
N ALA A 132 -12.29 16.85 -8.20
CA ALA A 132 -12.62 17.76 -9.30
C ALA A 132 -12.15 17.17 -10.63
N ALA A 133 -12.75 17.60 -11.74
CA ALA A 133 -12.29 17.28 -13.10
C ALA A 133 -11.51 18.47 -13.66
N ASP A 134 -10.31 18.71 -13.14
CA ASP A 134 -9.50 19.88 -13.43
C ASP A 134 -8.03 19.53 -13.78
N GLY A 135 -7.18 20.56 -13.87
CA GLY A 135 -5.76 20.40 -14.15
C GLY A 135 -5.00 19.64 -13.03
N SER A 136 -5.45 19.70 -11.79
CA SER A 136 -4.87 18.96 -10.66
C SER A 136 -5.12 17.45 -10.81
N ALA A 137 -6.35 17.06 -11.16
CA ALA A 137 -6.69 15.67 -11.48
C ALA A 137 -5.86 15.14 -12.66
N GLY A 138 -5.74 15.95 -13.73
CA GLY A 138 -4.94 15.60 -14.90
C GLY A 138 -3.46 15.42 -14.57
N MET A 139 -2.88 16.30 -13.75
CA MET A 139 -1.48 16.18 -13.31
C MET A 139 -1.29 14.97 -12.42
N ALA A 140 -2.18 14.73 -11.44
CA ALA A 140 -2.12 13.57 -10.57
C ALA A 140 -2.17 12.23 -11.35
N MET A 141 -3.02 12.15 -12.39
CA MET A 141 -3.04 11.02 -13.31
C MET A 141 -1.70 10.83 -14.03
N PHE A 142 -1.14 11.91 -14.57
CA PHE A 142 0.09 11.88 -15.35
C PHE A 142 1.31 11.47 -14.51
N VAL A 143 1.49 12.06 -13.33
CA VAL A 143 2.60 11.72 -12.43
C VAL A 143 2.46 10.29 -11.86
N THR A 144 1.23 9.82 -11.67
CA THR A 144 0.95 8.43 -11.28
C THR A 144 1.43 7.45 -12.35
N HIS A 145 1.12 7.73 -13.61
CA HIS A 145 1.56 6.92 -14.75
C HIS A 145 3.09 6.88 -14.88
N ILE A 146 3.74 8.04 -14.76
CA ILE A 146 5.21 8.15 -14.79
C ILE A 146 5.83 7.28 -13.67
N SER A 147 5.38 7.47 -12.44
CA SER A 147 5.95 6.77 -11.29
C SER A 147 5.78 5.26 -11.37
N ALA A 148 4.62 4.78 -11.81
CA ALA A 148 4.36 3.36 -12.04
C ALA A 148 5.31 2.76 -13.07
N SER A 149 5.46 3.44 -14.21
CA SER A 149 6.35 3.00 -15.30
C SER A 149 7.81 2.95 -14.85
N VAL A 150 8.27 4.00 -14.17
CA VAL A 150 9.65 4.09 -13.67
C VAL A 150 9.92 3.06 -12.58
N GLY A 151 8.96 2.83 -11.67
CA GLY A 151 9.06 1.78 -10.66
C GLY A 151 9.24 0.39 -11.27
N ALA A 152 8.43 0.04 -12.29
CA ALA A 152 8.54 -1.19 -13.04
C ALA A 152 9.92 -1.34 -13.71
N ILE A 153 10.34 -0.33 -14.47
CA ILE A 153 11.62 -0.33 -15.19
C ILE A 153 12.79 -0.46 -14.19
N THR A 154 12.76 0.28 -13.11
CA THR A 154 13.82 0.28 -12.09
C THR A 154 13.97 -1.09 -11.45
N TRP A 155 12.85 -1.73 -11.07
CA TRP A 155 12.86 -3.08 -10.52
C TRP A 155 13.43 -4.09 -11.52
N MET A 156 12.96 -4.04 -12.77
CA MET A 156 13.46 -4.90 -13.85
C MET A 156 14.97 -4.73 -14.10
N ILE A 157 15.47 -3.50 -14.06
CA ILE A 157 16.92 -3.22 -14.22
C ILE A 157 17.71 -3.86 -13.08
N ILE A 158 17.26 -3.75 -11.84
CA ILE A 158 17.91 -4.36 -10.68
C ILE A 158 17.96 -5.89 -10.83
N GLU A 159 16.85 -6.52 -11.21
CA GLU A 159 16.82 -7.97 -11.46
C GLU A 159 17.75 -8.35 -12.61
N TRP A 160 17.75 -7.57 -13.69
CA TRP A 160 18.62 -7.83 -14.84
C TRP A 160 20.09 -7.80 -14.46
N ILE A 161 20.51 -6.80 -13.69
CA ILE A 161 21.90 -6.70 -13.20
C ILE A 161 22.24 -7.86 -12.25
N LYS A 162 21.31 -8.25 -11.36
CA LYS A 162 21.59 -9.27 -10.33
C LYS A 162 21.49 -10.70 -10.83
N TYR A 163 20.52 -10.96 -11.72
CA TYR A 163 20.15 -12.33 -12.12
C TYR A 163 20.31 -12.59 -13.62
N GLY A 164 20.76 -11.60 -14.38
CA GLY A 164 20.97 -11.69 -15.83
C GLY A 164 19.70 -11.60 -16.68
N LYS A 165 18.51 -11.55 -16.05
CA LYS A 165 17.22 -11.39 -16.72
C LYS A 165 16.18 -10.82 -15.76
N PRO A 166 15.28 -9.95 -16.25
CA PRO A 166 14.15 -9.46 -15.47
C PRO A 166 13.04 -10.51 -15.40
N SER A 167 12.19 -10.42 -14.39
CA SER A 167 11.00 -11.26 -14.28
C SER A 167 9.71 -10.45 -14.54
N GLY A 168 8.67 -11.13 -15.03
CA GLY A 168 7.36 -10.51 -15.17
C GLY A 168 6.74 -10.14 -13.83
N LEU A 169 6.93 -10.99 -12.82
CA LEU A 169 6.45 -10.70 -11.46
C LEU A 169 7.18 -9.50 -10.86
N GLY A 170 8.50 -9.37 -11.10
CA GLY A 170 9.26 -8.19 -10.69
C GLY A 170 8.78 -6.91 -11.34
N ALA A 171 8.45 -6.95 -12.63
CA ALA A 171 7.85 -5.80 -13.34
C ALA A 171 6.52 -5.35 -12.69
N ILE A 172 5.63 -6.30 -12.36
CA ILE A 172 4.36 -6.04 -11.64
C ILE A 172 4.64 -5.43 -10.28
N THR A 173 5.52 -6.03 -9.50
CA THR A 173 5.83 -5.58 -8.13
C THR A 173 6.45 -4.18 -8.13
N GLY A 174 7.38 -3.92 -9.06
CA GLY A 174 7.99 -2.60 -9.24
C GLY A 174 6.99 -1.53 -9.67
N MET A 175 6.03 -1.90 -10.53
CA MET A 175 4.93 -1.03 -10.93
C MET A 175 4.09 -0.62 -9.71
N VAL A 176 3.66 -1.59 -8.88
CA VAL A 176 2.88 -1.31 -7.67
C VAL A 176 3.70 -0.51 -6.65
N ALA A 177 5.01 -0.78 -6.52
CA ALA A 177 5.90 0.03 -5.69
C ALA A 177 5.93 1.50 -6.13
N GLY A 178 6.02 1.76 -7.45
CA GLY A 178 5.93 3.10 -8.01
C GLY A 178 4.59 3.78 -7.74
N LEU A 179 3.48 3.03 -7.88
CA LEU A 179 2.12 3.50 -7.60
C LEU A 179 1.95 3.86 -6.11
N ALA A 180 2.36 2.99 -5.21
CA ALA A 180 2.24 3.22 -3.76
C ALA A 180 3.09 4.41 -3.30
N THR A 181 4.31 4.54 -3.84
CA THR A 181 5.24 5.60 -3.45
C THR A 181 4.79 6.97 -3.94
N ILE A 182 4.18 7.11 -5.13
CA ILE A 182 3.68 8.40 -5.62
C ILE A 182 2.39 8.85 -4.94
N THR A 183 1.62 7.94 -4.39
CA THR A 183 0.27 8.18 -3.86
C THR A 183 0.18 9.40 -2.93
N PRO A 184 1.03 9.57 -1.89
CA PRO A 184 0.95 10.75 -1.01
C PRO A 184 1.31 12.05 -1.71
N ALA A 185 2.13 12.01 -2.77
CA ALA A 185 2.69 13.17 -3.45
C ALA A 185 1.98 13.53 -4.76
N SER A 186 1.06 12.68 -5.27
CA SER A 186 0.54 12.78 -6.63
C SER A 186 -0.18 14.10 -6.96
N GLY A 187 -0.74 14.77 -5.95
CA GLY A 187 -1.33 16.11 -6.12
C GLY A 187 -0.37 17.27 -5.92
N SER A 188 0.90 17.01 -5.58
CA SER A 188 1.84 18.04 -5.13
C SER A 188 3.12 18.14 -5.95
N VAL A 189 3.44 17.13 -6.77
CA VAL A 189 4.71 17.05 -7.51
C VAL A 189 4.50 17.11 -9.01
N GLY A 190 5.50 17.61 -9.72
CA GLY A 190 5.54 17.60 -11.17
C GLY A 190 6.14 16.31 -11.76
N PRO A 191 6.20 16.21 -13.11
CA PRO A 191 6.66 15.00 -13.80
C PRO A 191 8.09 14.57 -13.44
N ALA A 192 9.03 15.50 -13.29
CA ALA A 192 10.40 15.17 -12.89
C ALA A 192 10.46 14.64 -11.44
N GLY A 193 9.66 15.22 -10.54
CA GLY A 193 9.49 14.66 -9.18
C GLY A 193 8.95 13.24 -9.20
N ALA A 194 7.99 12.94 -10.09
CA ALA A 194 7.43 11.60 -10.24
C ALA A 194 8.45 10.57 -10.75
N LEU A 195 9.39 10.96 -11.64
CA LEU A 195 10.51 10.08 -12.03
C LEU A 195 11.35 9.69 -10.82
N LEU A 196 11.66 10.65 -9.95
CA LEU A 196 12.45 10.44 -8.75
C LEU A 196 11.73 9.57 -7.72
N VAL A 197 10.45 9.80 -7.52
CA VAL A 197 9.59 9.03 -6.61
C VAL A 197 9.47 7.59 -7.10
N GLY A 198 9.19 7.38 -8.40
CA GLY A 198 9.07 6.04 -8.98
C GLY A 198 10.37 5.24 -8.92
N ALA A 199 11.50 5.88 -9.22
CA ALA A 199 12.82 5.25 -9.08
C ALA A 199 13.13 4.88 -7.63
N SER A 200 12.86 5.80 -6.68
CA SER A 200 13.05 5.55 -5.24
C SER A 200 12.18 4.39 -4.76
N GLY A 201 10.90 4.36 -5.16
CA GLY A 201 9.98 3.26 -4.86
C GLY A 201 10.51 1.93 -5.39
N GLY A 202 10.88 1.88 -6.68
CA GLY A 202 11.43 0.67 -7.30
C GLY A 202 12.68 0.15 -6.61
N ILE A 203 13.63 1.04 -6.26
CA ILE A 203 14.89 0.66 -5.59
C ILE A 203 14.63 0.21 -4.15
N ILE A 204 14.01 1.07 -3.35
CA ILE A 204 13.91 0.87 -1.91
C ILE A 204 13.00 -0.32 -1.59
N CYS A 205 11.85 -0.44 -2.28
CA CYS A 205 10.95 -1.57 -2.09
C CYS A 205 11.57 -2.89 -2.54
N TYR A 206 12.37 -2.90 -3.62
CA TYR A 206 13.11 -4.10 -4.06
C TYR A 206 14.03 -4.62 -2.94
N PHE A 207 14.84 -3.74 -2.37
CA PHE A 207 15.76 -4.13 -1.30
C PHE A 207 15.02 -4.47 -0.01
N ALA A 208 13.94 -3.75 0.32
CA ALA A 208 13.08 -4.06 1.45
C ALA A 208 12.46 -5.46 1.32
N THR A 209 11.86 -5.80 0.18
CA THR A 209 11.31 -7.14 -0.10
C THR A 209 12.35 -8.23 0.10
N THR A 210 13.54 -8.05 -0.49
CA THR A 210 14.62 -9.02 -0.33
C THR A 210 15.05 -9.14 1.13
N TYR A 211 15.23 -8.02 1.84
CA TYR A 211 15.69 -7.99 3.22
C TYR A 211 14.70 -8.63 4.19
N PHE A 212 13.43 -8.22 4.13
CA PHE A 212 12.38 -8.76 5.02
C PHE A 212 12.20 -10.26 4.81
N LYS A 213 12.14 -10.71 3.57
CA LYS A 213 11.95 -12.12 3.24
C LYS A 213 13.16 -12.98 3.60
N THR A 214 14.36 -12.59 3.20
CA THR A 214 15.53 -13.47 3.31
C THR A 214 16.35 -13.30 4.58
N LYS A 215 16.46 -12.07 5.12
CA LYS A 215 17.26 -11.77 6.31
C LYS A 215 16.43 -11.83 7.59
N LEU A 216 15.27 -11.18 7.60
CA LEU A 216 14.38 -11.20 8.75
C LEU A 216 13.49 -12.45 8.77
N ARG A 217 13.39 -13.18 7.66
CA ARG A 217 12.61 -14.41 7.51
C ARG A 217 11.13 -14.19 7.84
N ILE A 218 10.60 -13.04 7.45
CA ILE A 218 9.19 -12.69 7.62
C ILE A 218 8.43 -13.13 6.38
N ASP A 219 7.41 -13.95 6.57
CA ASP A 219 6.55 -14.45 5.50
C ASP A 219 5.34 -13.53 5.30
N ASP A 220 5.59 -12.41 4.65
CA ASP A 220 4.58 -11.55 4.06
C ASP A 220 4.35 -12.06 2.64
N SER A 221 3.24 -12.76 2.40
CA SER A 221 3.06 -13.61 1.21
C SER A 221 3.19 -12.84 -0.09
N LEU A 222 2.61 -11.64 -0.18
CA LEU A 222 2.61 -10.79 -1.36
C LEU A 222 3.44 -9.51 -1.17
N ASP A 223 4.36 -9.51 -0.22
CA ASP A 223 5.27 -8.39 0.04
C ASP A 223 4.55 -7.06 0.35
N VAL A 224 3.43 -7.12 1.06
CA VAL A 224 2.56 -5.96 1.34
C VAL A 224 3.29 -4.89 2.14
N PHE A 225 3.99 -5.25 3.22
CA PHE A 225 4.74 -4.28 3.99
C PHE A 225 5.91 -3.67 3.20
N PRO A 226 6.78 -4.45 2.53
CA PRO A 226 7.86 -3.87 1.72
C PRO A 226 7.39 -2.95 0.60
N VAL A 227 6.26 -3.25 -0.04
CA VAL A 227 5.75 -2.49 -1.18
C VAL A 227 4.87 -1.31 -0.72
N HIS A 228 3.87 -1.58 0.12
CA HIS A 228 2.93 -0.54 0.57
C HIS A 228 3.43 0.20 1.81
N GLY A 229 3.88 -0.51 2.85
CA GLY A 229 4.38 0.13 4.07
C GLY A 229 5.63 0.96 3.81
N VAL A 230 6.68 0.36 3.25
CA VAL A 230 7.93 1.06 2.94
C VAL A 230 7.73 2.07 1.82
N GLY A 231 7.01 1.71 0.74
CA GLY A 231 6.68 2.64 -0.35
C GLY A 231 5.89 3.85 0.15
N GLY A 232 4.88 3.64 1.01
CA GLY A 232 4.11 4.72 1.63
C GLY A 232 4.97 5.63 2.51
N ILE A 233 5.87 5.06 3.32
CA ILE A 233 6.82 5.84 4.16
C ILE A 233 7.73 6.69 3.27
N VAL A 234 8.36 6.09 2.27
CA VAL A 234 9.27 6.79 1.34
C VAL A 234 8.52 7.89 0.59
N GLY A 235 7.35 7.57 0.04
CA GLY A 235 6.53 8.54 -0.69
C GLY A 235 6.07 9.71 0.16
N THR A 236 5.65 9.44 1.39
CA THR A 236 5.21 10.49 2.34
C THR A 236 6.36 11.42 2.70
N LEU A 237 7.57 10.89 2.95
CA LEU A 237 8.75 11.74 3.20
C LEU A 237 9.14 12.54 1.96
N LEU A 238 9.15 11.92 0.78
CA LEU A 238 9.45 12.60 -0.49
C LEU A 238 8.41 13.67 -0.83
N ALA A 239 7.13 13.48 -0.50
CA ALA A 239 6.11 14.52 -0.65
C ALA A 239 6.49 15.78 0.13
N GLY A 240 6.97 15.64 1.39
CA GLY A 240 7.41 16.76 2.20
C GLY A 240 8.62 17.53 1.64
N ILE A 241 9.42 16.89 0.80
CA ILE A 241 10.58 17.51 0.13
C ILE A 241 10.17 18.08 -1.23
N LEU A 242 9.56 17.27 -2.07
CA LEU A 242 9.30 17.57 -3.49
C LEU A 242 8.10 18.51 -3.71
N VAL A 243 7.31 18.80 -2.70
CA VAL A 243 6.29 19.87 -2.76
C VAL A 243 6.92 21.25 -2.92
N SER A 244 8.18 21.43 -2.56
CA SER A 244 8.90 22.73 -2.67
C SER A 244 8.86 23.30 -4.09
N ALA A 245 8.54 24.57 -4.22
CA ALA A 245 8.57 25.30 -5.50
C ALA A 245 9.99 25.72 -5.96
N ASN A 246 11.01 25.43 -5.15
CA ASN A 246 12.39 25.92 -5.33
C ASN A 246 13.41 24.80 -5.61
N LEU A 247 12.99 23.72 -6.31
CA LEU A 247 13.84 22.57 -6.66
C LEU A 247 14.17 22.48 -8.15
N GLY A 248 14.04 23.58 -8.90
CA GLY A 248 14.26 23.62 -10.34
C GLY A 248 13.27 22.69 -11.07
N ILE A 249 13.76 21.76 -11.87
CA ILE A 249 12.90 20.82 -12.62
C ILE A 249 12.11 19.86 -11.71
N PHE A 250 12.53 19.70 -10.47
CA PHE A 250 11.86 18.83 -9.48
C PHE A 250 10.85 19.60 -8.61
N SER A 251 10.61 20.89 -8.87
CA SER A 251 9.69 21.72 -8.11
C SER A 251 8.26 21.16 -8.13
N GLY A 252 7.61 21.24 -6.97
CA GLY A 252 6.18 20.97 -6.79
C GLY A 252 5.38 22.27 -6.66
N ASN A 253 4.20 22.15 -6.02
CA ASN A 253 3.21 23.22 -5.91
C ASN A 253 3.57 24.30 -4.86
N GLY A 254 4.60 24.09 -4.06
CA GLY A 254 5.01 24.95 -2.95
C GLY A 254 4.47 24.50 -1.60
N PHE A 255 5.10 25.04 -0.54
CA PHE A 255 4.65 24.83 0.84
C PHE A 255 3.45 25.71 1.17
N ALA A 256 2.61 25.25 2.11
CA ALA A 256 1.61 26.11 2.72
C ALA A 256 2.29 27.32 3.44
N GLU A 257 1.51 28.39 3.66
CA GLU A 257 2.01 29.57 4.33
C GLU A 257 2.62 29.25 5.70
N GLY A 258 3.80 29.78 5.97
CA GLY A 258 4.57 29.52 7.20
C GLY A 258 5.31 28.19 7.27
N MET A 259 5.13 27.31 6.27
CA MET A 259 5.83 26.02 6.23
C MET A 259 7.17 26.13 5.49
N THR A 260 8.15 25.38 5.99
CA THR A 260 9.45 25.17 5.38
C THR A 260 9.64 23.70 5.04
N MET A 261 10.65 23.37 4.23
CA MET A 261 10.98 21.96 3.95
C MET A 261 11.23 21.17 5.24
N GLY A 262 11.94 21.73 6.20
CA GLY A 262 12.24 21.06 7.48
C GLY A 262 10.99 20.81 8.32
N SER A 263 10.12 21.82 8.45
CA SER A 263 8.85 21.65 9.19
C SER A 263 7.90 20.68 8.45
N GLN A 264 7.85 20.73 7.11
CA GLN A 264 7.01 19.81 6.34
C GLN A 264 7.48 18.37 6.50
N VAL A 265 8.77 18.09 6.36
CA VAL A 265 9.32 16.74 6.57
C VAL A 265 9.08 16.25 8.00
N MET A 266 9.15 17.13 9.00
CA MET A 266 8.82 16.77 10.38
C MET A 266 7.35 16.37 10.52
N VAL A 267 6.41 17.11 9.92
CA VAL A 267 4.99 16.78 9.93
C VAL A 267 4.75 15.42 9.24
N GLN A 268 5.42 15.16 8.11
CA GLN A 268 5.34 13.88 7.43
C GLN A 268 5.84 12.73 8.33
N ALA A 269 6.97 12.93 9.02
CA ALA A 269 7.51 11.93 9.95
C ALA A 269 6.55 11.67 11.13
N ILE A 270 5.96 12.72 11.71
CA ILE A 270 4.94 12.59 12.77
C ILE A 270 3.74 11.78 12.25
N GLY A 271 3.24 12.08 11.05
CA GLY A 271 2.14 11.35 10.43
C GLY A 271 2.45 9.87 10.27
N ILE A 272 3.62 9.53 9.73
CA ILE A 272 4.08 8.14 9.55
C ILE A 272 4.16 7.42 10.91
N LEU A 273 4.80 8.03 11.89
CA LEU A 273 4.99 7.42 13.21
C LEU A 273 3.65 7.23 13.94
N ALA A 274 2.77 8.22 13.90
CA ALA A 274 1.46 8.15 14.55
C ALA A 274 0.58 7.07 13.92
N THR A 275 0.43 7.10 12.59
CA THR A 275 -0.41 6.14 11.87
C THR A 275 0.16 4.73 11.94
N GLY A 276 1.48 4.58 11.78
CA GLY A 276 2.16 3.28 11.86
C GLY A 276 2.09 2.66 13.26
N THR A 277 2.39 3.43 14.30
CA THR A 277 2.31 2.93 15.69
C THR A 277 0.89 2.56 16.08
N TYR A 278 -0.08 3.41 15.78
CA TYR A 278 -1.48 3.13 16.05
C TYR A 278 -1.93 1.85 15.33
N SER A 279 -1.64 1.75 14.04
CA SER A 279 -1.99 0.56 13.24
C SER A 279 -1.35 -0.72 13.79
N ALA A 280 -0.07 -0.66 14.19
CA ALA A 280 0.63 -1.81 14.75
C ALA A 280 -0.02 -2.30 16.04
N LEU A 281 -0.24 -1.39 17.00
CA LEU A 281 -0.76 -1.75 18.31
C LEU A 281 -2.20 -2.26 18.23
N VAL A 282 -3.05 -1.56 17.47
CA VAL A 282 -4.47 -1.93 17.34
C VAL A 282 -4.61 -3.22 16.54
N THR A 283 -3.85 -3.40 15.45
CA THR A 283 -3.85 -4.66 14.68
C THR A 283 -3.45 -5.84 15.55
N PHE A 284 -2.39 -5.71 16.35
CA PHE A 284 -1.99 -6.77 17.27
C PHE A 284 -3.09 -7.12 18.27
N GLY A 285 -3.72 -6.11 18.89
CA GLY A 285 -4.83 -6.31 19.81
C GLY A 285 -6.03 -7.00 19.16
N LEU A 286 -6.40 -6.54 17.94
CA LEU A 286 -7.51 -7.13 17.17
C LEU A 286 -7.24 -8.59 16.79
N LEU A 287 -6.03 -8.92 16.34
CA LEU A 287 -5.67 -10.31 16.01
C LEU A 287 -5.76 -11.24 17.24
N LYS A 288 -5.34 -10.76 18.41
CA LYS A 288 -5.49 -11.52 19.67
C LYS A 288 -6.97 -11.69 20.05
N PHE A 289 -7.75 -10.63 19.94
CA PHE A 289 -9.19 -10.67 20.23
C PHE A 289 -9.93 -11.61 19.27
N VAL A 290 -9.70 -11.48 17.96
CA VAL A 290 -10.30 -12.37 16.97
C VAL A 290 -9.86 -13.82 17.19
N GLY A 291 -8.60 -14.04 17.57
CA GLY A 291 -8.11 -15.38 17.92
C GLY A 291 -8.86 -16.04 19.07
N ILE A 292 -9.31 -15.26 20.06
CA ILE A 292 -10.18 -15.77 21.14
C ILE A 292 -11.55 -16.15 20.59
N LEU A 293 -12.15 -15.29 19.74
CA LEU A 293 -13.48 -15.53 19.18
C LEU A 293 -13.55 -16.72 18.23
N THR A 294 -12.46 -16.99 17.50
CA THR A 294 -12.42 -18.03 16.45
C THR A 294 -11.61 -19.27 16.85
N SER A 295 -11.28 -19.41 18.14
CA SER A 295 -10.44 -20.49 18.64
C SER A 295 -9.13 -20.64 17.83
N GLY A 296 -8.42 -19.53 17.68
CA GLY A 296 -7.23 -19.38 16.86
C GLY A 296 -7.54 -18.79 15.47
N ILE A 297 -6.61 -17.98 14.95
CA ILE A 297 -6.78 -17.30 13.65
C ILE A 297 -6.21 -18.08 12.47
N ARG A 298 -5.31 -19.04 12.70
CA ARG A 298 -4.64 -19.81 11.65
C ARG A 298 -5.34 -21.16 11.44
N VAL A 299 -5.38 -21.62 10.20
CA VAL A 299 -5.83 -22.96 9.82
C VAL A 299 -4.80 -24.01 10.25
N SER A 300 -5.19 -25.30 10.25
CA SER A 300 -4.26 -26.40 10.54
C SER A 300 -3.22 -26.57 9.41
N ALA A 301 -2.10 -27.20 9.71
CA ALA A 301 -1.08 -27.49 8.70
C ALA A 301 -1.61 -28.36 7.55
N GLU A 302 -2.56 -29.23 7.84
CA GLU A 302 -3.21 -30.06 6.84
C GLU A 302 -4.11 -29.24 5.90
N GLN A 303 -4.92 -28.33 6.47
CA GLN A 303 -5.76 -27.42 5.66
C GLN A 303 -4.91 -26.50 4.77
N GLU A 304 -3.80 -25.98 5.32
CA GLU A 304 -2.85 -25.16 4.55
C GLU A 304 -2.22 -25.94 3.39
N GLN A 305 -1.95 -27.22 3.58
CA GLN A 305 -1.37 -28.09 2.55
C GLN A 305 -2.39 -28.49 1.46
N VAL A 306 -3.64 -28.74 1.85
CA VAL A 306 -4.74 -29.07 0.91
C VAL A 306 -5.16 -27.87 0.09
N GLY A 307 -5.13 -26.68 0.70
CA GLY A 307 -5.58 -25.41 0.10
C GLY A 307 -6.91 -24.94 0.69
N LEU A 308 -6.99 -23.61 0.90
CA LEU A 308 -8.15 -23.00 1.56
C LEU A 308 -9.39 -22.92 0.66
N ASP A 309 -9.21 -22.91 -0.65
CA ASP A 309 -10.29 -23.05 -1.63
C ASP A 309 -11.11 -24.31 -1.39
N ILE A 310 -10.43 -25.44 -1.15
CA ILE A 310 -11.09 -26.72 -0.84
C ILE A 310 -11.58 -26.76 0.61
N THR A 311 -10.72 -26.42 1.56
CA THR A 311 -11.01 -26.69 2.98
C THR A 311 -11.92 -25.66 3.65
N GLU A 312 -11.97 -24.42 3.16
CA GLU A 312 -12.81 -23.34 3.68
C GLU A 312 -14.01 -23.04 2.80
N HIS A 313 -13.98 -23.41 1.47
CA HIS A 313 -15.01 -23.00 0.51
C HIS A 313 -15.59 -24.18 -0.33
N ASP A 314 -15.00 -25.37 -0.26
CA ASP A 314 -15.39 -26.53 -1.07
C ASP A 314 -15.40 -26.23 -2.58
N GLU A 315 -14.47 -25.39 -3.04
CA GLU A 315 -14.34 -24.93 -4.42
C GLU A 315 -12.95 -25.23 -4.97
N LYS A 316 -12.83 -25.24 -6.29
CA LYS A 316 -11.54 -25.35 -7.01
C LYS A 316 -11.42 -24.22 -8.03
N GLY A 317 -10.25 -23.58 -8.09
CA GLY A 317 -9.99 -22.55 -9.07
C GLY A 317 -9.98 -23.05 -10.52
N TYR A 318 -9.70 -24.34 -10.73
CA TYR A 318 -9.69 -24.99 -12.05
C TYR A 318 -10.33 -26.37 -11.98
N SER A 319 -11.20 -26.67 -12.95
CA SER A 319 -11.72 -28.01 -13.22
C SER A 319 -10.88 -28.62 -14.34
N MET A 320 -9.82 -29.35 -13.98
CA MET A 320 -8.96 -30.10 -14.93
C MET A 320 -9.29 -31.57 -14.84
#